data_55bf6dbba80456129a9418d3d8cc9836
#
_entry.id   55bf6dbba80456129a9418d3d8cc9836
#
_cell.length_a   1.000
_cell.length_b   1.000
_cell.length_c   1.000
_cell.angle_alpha   90.00
_cell.angle_beta   90.00
_cell.angle_gamma   90.00
#
_symmetry.space_group_name_H-M   'P 1'
#
loop_
_entity.id
_entity.type
_entity.pdbx_description
1 polymer ?
#
loop_
_entity_poly.entity_id
_entity_poly.type
_entity_poly.pdbx_seq_one_letter_code
_entity_poly.pdbx_strand_id
1 'polypeptide(L)'
;MKKIDKEYFIKVVNESLTMRQACITLNMQFSTFKRWAEKFNCYKPNQGAKGLKKSNPNYFTENDLKDLLEGKRPSYQTYKVKQYLLRYGYKENKCDKCGITEWNGKPLNMELHHKNGISYDHRLENLEMICPNCYAQTDTYRSKNKTKESS
;
A
#
# COMPACT_ATOMS: atom_id res chain seq x y z
N MET A 1 -37.49 -22.02 3.63
CA MET A 1 -36.95 -20.81 4.26
C MET A 1 -36.50 -21.18 5.68
N LYS A 2 -35.21 -20.99 6.02
CA LYS A 2 -34.76 -21.19 7.43
C LYS A 2 -35.53 -20.19 8.29
N LYS A 3 -36.25 -20.68 9.31
CA LYS A 3 -36.85 -19.83 10.34
C LYS A 3 -35.68 -19.13 11.07
N ILE A 4 -35.65 -17.81 10.99
CA ILE A 4 -34.65 -17.01 11.74
C ILE A 4 -35.26 -16.80 13.13
N ASP A 5 -34.53 -17.24 14.14
CA ASP A 5 -34.87 -16.98 15.54
C ASP A 5 -34.71 -15.47 15.79
N LYS A 6 -35.83 -14.81 16.12
CA LYS A 6 -35.88 -13.36 16.34
C LYS A 6 -35.05 -12.93 17.54
N GLU A 7 -35.10 -13.69 18.64
CA GLU A 7 -34.40 -13.35 19.87
C GLU A 7 -32.89 -13.47 19.70
N TYR A 8 -32.47 -14.57 19.09
CA TYR A 8 -31.05 -14.77 18.73
C TYR A 8 -30.53 -13.70 17.78
N PHE A 9 -31.31 -13.35 16.76
CA PHE A 9 -30.94 -12.30 15.79
C PHE A 9 -30.72 -10.95 16.48
N ILE A 10 -31.68 -10.52 17.34
CA ILE A 10 -31.61 -9.25 18.06
C ILE A 10 -30.43 -9.24 19.03
N LYS A 11 -30.18 -10.36 19.72
CA LYS A 11 -29.02 -10.53 20.62
C LYS A 11 -27.72 -10.28 19.86
N VAL A 12 -27.48 -10.95 18.74
CA VAL A 12 -26.27 -10.80 17.93
C VAL A 12 -26.13 -9.36 17.42
N VAL A 13 -27.23 -8.70 17.02
CA VAL A 13 -27.19 -7.29 16.58
C VAL A 13 -26.77 -6.36 17.72
N ASN A 14 -27.26 -6.59 18.95
CA ASN A 14 -26.94 -5.75 20.10
C ASN A 14 -25.52 -5.96 20.62
N GLU A 15 -25.00 -7.16 20.54
CA GLU A 15 -23.62 -7.52 20.94
C GLU A 15 -22.58 -7.11 19.90
N SER A 16 -22.98 -6.83 18.67
CA SER A 16 -22.07 -6.47 17.58
C SER A 16 -21.79 -4.97 17.55
N LEU A 17 -20.54 -4.59 17.32
CA LEU A 17 -20.13 -3.19 17.18
C LEU A 17 -20.72 -2.51 15.94
N THR A 18 -21.00 -3.28 14.90
CA THR A 18 -21.58 -2.75 13.65
C THR A 18 -22.59 -3.74 13.05
N MET A 19 -23.51 -3.21 12.25
CA MET A 19 -24.46 -4.03 11.47
C MET A 19 -23.75 -4.99 10.51
N ARG A 20 -22.57 -4.60 9.98
CA ARG A 20 -21.78 -5.46 9.12
C ARG A 20 -21.19 -6.64 9.88
N GLN A 21 -20.72 -6.41 11.09
CA GLN A 21 -20.22 -7.48 11.96
C GLN A 21 -21.34 -8.46 12.35
N ALA A 22 -22.51 -7.97 12.75
CA ALA A 22 -23.68 -8.79 13.03
C ALA A 22 -24.06 -9.66 11.82
N CYS A 23 -24.05 -9.08 10.64
CA CYS A 23 -24.33 -9.79 9.38
C CYS A 23 -23.34 -10.95 9.13
N ILE A 24 -22.05 -10.74 9.39
CA ILE A 24 -21.01 -11.78 9.25
C ILE A 24 -21.22 -12.87 10.30
N THR A 25 -21.47 -12.51 11.55
CA THR A 25 -21.70 -13.46 12.66
C THR A 25 -22.93 -14.34 12.38
N LEU A 26 -23.97 -13.78 11.79
CA LEU A 26 -25.18 -14.52 11.40
C LEU A 26 -25.02 -15.29 10.07
N ASN A 27 -23.85 -15.20 9.44
CA ASN A 27 -23.54 -15.82 8.15
C ASN A 27 -24.63 -15.56 7.09
N MET A 28 -25.00 -14.29 6.93
CA MET A 28 -26.05 -13.84 6.03
C MET A 28 -25.51 -12.84 5.00
N GLN A 29 -26.18 -12.75 3.84
CA GLN A 29 -25.95 -11.62 2.93
C GLN A 29 -26.50 -10.32 3.54
N PHE A 30 -25.80 -9.21 3.34
CA PHE A 30 -26.16 -7.94 3.97
C PHE A 30 -27.55 -7.44 3.59
N SER A 31 -27.98 -7.65 2.34
CA SER A 31 -29.35 -7.30 1.89
C SER A 31 -30.43 -8.05 2.65
N THR A 32 -30.22 -9.36 2.85
CA THR A 32 -31.14 -10.22 3.63
C THR A 32 -31.11 -9.83 5.11
N PHE A 33 -29.93 -9.63 5.68
CA PHE A 33 -29.74 -9.15 7.04
C PHE A 33 -30.46 -7.81 7.27
N LYS A 34 -30.27 -6.82 6.39
CA LYS A 34 -30.89 -5.51 6.48
C LYS A 34 -32.41 -5.61 6.54
N ARG A 35 -33.01 -6.40 5.63
CA ARG A 35 -34.47 -6.61 5.61
C ARG A 35 -35.00 -7.20 6.93
N TRP A 36 -34.28 -8.15 7.53
CA TRP A 36 -34.67 -8.73 8.82
C TRP A 36 -34.42 -7.77 9.99
N ALA A 37 -33.33 -7.03 9.98
CA ALA A 37 -33.02 -6.03 11.00
C ALA A 37 -34.05 -4.88 11.01
N GLU A 38 -34.51 -4.45 9.84
CA GLU A 38 -35.61 -3.48 9.69
C GLU A 38 -36.95 -4.07 10.19
N LYS A 39 -37.27 -5.31 9.82
CA LYS A 39 -38.48 -6.00 10.28
C LYS A 39 -38.51 -6.19 11.80
N PHE A 40 -37.37 -6.43 12.41
CA PHE A 40 -37.24 -6.58 13.87
C PHE A 40 -36.99 -5.26 14.59
N ASN A 41 -36.99 -4.15 13.88
CA ASN A 41 -36.79 -2.80 14.39
C ASN A 41 -35.46 -2.61 15.15
N CYS A 42 -34.39 -3.31 14.72
CA CYS A 42 -33.04 -3.25 15.31
C CYS A 42 -31.98 -2.76 14.33
N TYR A 43 -32.35 -2.26 13.15
CA TYR A 43 -31.42 -1.72 12.18
C TYR A 43 -30.93 -0.32 12.59
N LYS A 44 -29.59 -0.17 12.67
CA LYS A 44 -28.93 1.11 12.98
C LYS A 44 -28.07 1.53 11.79
N PRO A 45 -28.53 2.47 10.95
CA PRO A 45 -27.78 2.94 9.79
C PRO A 45 -26.56 3.80 10.23
N ASN A 46 -25.61 3.97 9.33
CA ASN A 46 -24.49 4.93 9.46
C ASN A 46 -23.56 4.70 10.64
N GLN A 47 -23.34 3.46 11.07
CA GLN A 47 -22.39 3.14 12.15
C GLN A 47 -20.91 3.21 11.71
N GLY A 48 -20.65 3.46 10.44
CA GLY A 48 -19.30 3.45 9.88
C GLY A 48 -18.66 2.05 9.88
N ALA A 49 -17.35 1.99 9.74
CA ALA A 49 -16.56 0.75 9.72
C ALA A 49 -15.93 0.44 11.09
N LYS A 50 -16.53 0.89 12.20
CA LYS A 50 -16.03 0.63 13.56
C LYS A 50 -15.98 -0.89 13.80
N GLY A 51 -14.86 -1.38 14.31
CA GLY A 51 -14.65 -2.78 14.67
C GLY A 51 -14.33 -3.74 13.51
N LEU A 52 -14.37 -3.30 12.27
CA LEU A 52 -13.89 -4.09 11.13
C LEU A 52 -12.49 -3.59 10.73
N LYS A 53 -11.47 -4.40 10.97
CA LYS A 53 -10.19 -4.19 10.30
C LYS A 53 -10.44 -4.41 8.80
N LYS A 54 -10.34 -3.35 8.00
CA LYS A 54 -10.30 -3.51 6.54
C LYS A 54 -9.03 -4.30 6.22
N SER A 55 -9.16 -5.57 5.93
CA SER A 55 -8.09 -6.29 5.26
C SER A 55 -8.00 -5.68 3.85
N ASN A 56 -6.96 -4.90 3.60
CA ASN A 56 -6.63 -4.54 2.23
C ASN A 56 -5.84 -5.72 1.66
N PRO A 57 -6.42 -6.56 0.79
CA PRO A 57 -5.71 -7.69 0.20
C PRO A 57 -4.50 -7.25 -0.64
N ASN A 58 -4.42 -5.95 -0.98
CA ASN A 58 -3.31 -5.34 -1.71
C ASN A 58 -2.35 -4.56 -0.78
N TYR A 59 -2.38 -4.82 0.53
CA TYR A 59 -1.43 -4.18 1.44
C TYR A 59 -0.04 -4.78 1.19
N PHE A 60 0.85 -3.94 0.67
CA PHE A 60 2.25 -4.30 0.43
C PHE A 60 3.00 -4.37 1.78
N THR A 61 3.51 -5.53 2.09
CA THR A 61 4.22 -5.83 3.35
C THR A 61 5.73 -5.67 3.19
N GLU A 62 6.46 -5.70 4.31
CA GLU A 62 7.93 -5.72 4.27
C GLU A 62 8.47 -6.99 3.59
N ASN A 63 7.79 -8.13 3.74
CA ASN A 63 8.19 -9.36 3.03
C ASN A 63 8.04 -9.22 1.51
N ASP A 64 6.98 -8.53 1.05
CA ASP A 64 6.81 -8.22 -0.38
C ASP A 64 7.94 -7.32 -0.89
N LEU A 65 8.42 -6.39 -0.04
CA LEU A 65 9.58 -5.56 -0.38
C LEU A 65 10.86 -6.41 -0.48
N LYS A 66 11.09 -7.32 0.46
CA LYS A 66 12.25 -8.24 0.42
C LYS A 66 12.25 -9.07 -0.86
N ASP A 67 11.13 -9.67 -1.23
CA ASP A 67 10.97 -10.43 -2.47
C ASP A 67 11.26 -9.58 -3.72
N LEU A 68 10.87 -8.30 -3.69
CA LEU A 68 11.14 -7.36 -4.78
C LEU A 68 12.63 -7.02 -4.87
N LEU A 69 13.28 -6.77 -3.72
CA LEU A 69 14.72 -6.44 -3.64
C LEU A 69 15.61 -7.66 -3.97
N GLU A 70 15.09 -8.87 -3.85
CA GLU A 70 15.75 -10.11 -4.26
C GLU A 70 15.51 -10.45 -5.74
N GLY A 71 14.77 -9.60 -6.48
CA GLY A 71 14.48 -9.79 -7.90
C GLY A 71 13.35 -10.77 -8.22
N LYS A 72 12.60 -11.24 -7.23
CA LYS A 72 11.47 -12.15 -7.42
C LYS A 72 10.25 -11.46 -8.04
N ARG A 73 10.19 -10.13 -8.00
CA ARG A 73 9.08 -9.31 -8.52
C ARG A 73 9.62 -8.14 -9.38
N PRO A 74 10.00 -8.37 -10.63
CA PRO A 74 10.66 -7.33 -11.44
C PRO A 74 9.72 -6.18 -11.85
N SER A 75 8.44 -6.44 -12.05
CA SER A 75 7.47 -5.43 -12.51
C SER A 75 6.83 -4.68 -11.36
N TYR A 76 7.50 -3.64 -10.85
CA TYR A 76 6.93 -2.76 -9.85
C TYR A 76 7.26 -1.28 -10.14
N GLN A 77 6.34 -0.38 -9.74
CA GLN A 77 6.51 1.05 -10.01
C GLN A 77 7.61 1.66 -9.13
N THR A 78 8.64 2.23 -9.72
CA THR A 78 9.82 2.79 -9.04
C THR A 78 9.46 3.76 -7.91
N TYR A 79 8.45 4.64 -8.10
CA TYR A 79 8.05 5.58 -7.06
C TYR A 79 7.47 4.88 -5.82
N LYS A 80 6.76 3.76 -6.00
CA LYS A 80 6.26 2.95 -4.87
C LYS A 80 7.39 2.23 -4.16
N VAL A 81 8.35 1.70 -4.91
CA VAL A 81 9.56 1.10 -4.34
C VAL A 81 10.27 2.10 -3.45
N LYS A 82 10.49 3.34 -3.93
CA LYS A 82 11.06 4.44 -3.12
C LYS A 82 10.28 4.65 -1.82
N GLN A 83 8.96 4.74 -1.88
CA GLN A 83 8.14 4.94 -0.68
C GLN A 83 8.27 3.80 0.33
N TYR A 84 8.36 2.56 -0.13
CA TYR A 84 8.51 1.40 0.75
C TYR A 84 9.93 1.31 1.33
N LEU A 85 10.98 1.62 0.56
CA LEU A 85 12.35 1.69 1.05
C LEU A 85 12.48 2.70 2.20
N LEU A 86 11.86 3.87 2.07
CA LEU A 86 11.83 4.88 3.13
C LEU A 86 10.97 4.44 4.32
N ARG A 87 9.78 3.87 4.07
CA ARG A 87 8.85 3.41 5.11
C ARG A 87 9.44 2.32 6.00
N TYR A 88 10.14 1.36 5.41
CA TYR A 88 10.71 0.23 6.13
C TYR A 88 12.18 0.44 6.54
N GLY A 89 12.72 1.65 6.33
CA GLY A 89 14.06 2.02 6.79
C GLY A 89 15.23 1.41 6.01
N TYR A 90 15.00 0.90 4.80
CA TYR A 90 16.07 0.38 3.93
C TYR A 90 16.92 1.50 3.31
N LYS A 91 16.34 2.68 3.17
CA LYS A 91 16.98 3.89 2.68
C LYS A 91 16.50 5.10 3.47
N GLU A 92 17.35 6.12 3.57
CA GLU A 92 17.02 7.42 4.14
C GLU A 92 16.70 8.43 3.03
N ASN A 93 15.96 9.50 3.36
CA ASN A 93 15.74 10.61 2.43
C ASN A 93 16.96 11.53 2.36
N LYS A 94 18.08 10.97 1.91
CA LYS A 94 19.38 11.58 1.79
C LYS A 94 20.03 11.20 0.47
N CYS A 95 20.75 12.10 -0.16
CA CYS A 95 21.48 11.80 -1.37
C CYS A 95 22.69 10.90 -1.09
N ASP A 96 22.70 9.71 -1.68
CA ASP A 96 23.81 8.74 -1.52
C ASP A 96 25.12 9.26 -2.15
N LYS A 97 25.07 10.27 -3.07
CA LYS A 97 26.26 10.84 -3.73
C LYS A 97 26.82 12.06 -3.03
N CYS A 98 25.99 13.06 -2.71
CA CYS A 98 26.47 14.33 -2.14
C CYS A 98 26.03 14.57 -0.70
N GLY A 99 25.23 13.68 -0.12
CA GLY A 99 24.82 13.73 1.28
C GLY A 99 23.76 14.79 1.63
N ILE A 100 23.26 15.57 0.65
CA ILE A 100 22.25 16.59 0.90
C ILE A 100 20.92 15.97 1.29
N THR A 101 20.20 16.61 2.22
CA THR A 101 18.86 16.17 2.69
C THR A 101 17.79 17.22 2.44
N GLU A 102 18.20 18.50 2.37
CA GLU A 102 17.29 19.63 2.24
C GLU A 102 17.85 20.70 1.29
N TRP A 103 16.96 21.53 0.78
CA TRP A 103 17.29 22.70 -0.04
C TRP A 103 16.37 23.86 0.33
N ASN A 104 16.93 25.05 0.51
CA ASN A 104 16.20 26.25 0.91
C ASN A 104 15.31 26.03 2.17
N GLY A 105 15.81 25.31 3.19
CA GLY A 105 15.09 25.03 4.43
C GLY A 105 13.92 24.05 4.29
N LYS A 106 13.83 23.30 3.18
CA LYS A 106 12.81 22.27 2.94
C LYS A 106 13.43 20.94 2.58
N PRO A 107 12.84 19.81 3.03
CA PRO A 107 13.30 18.49 2.65
C PRO A 107 13.32 18.33 1.12
N LEU A 108 14.43 17.82 0.59
CA LEU A 108 14.54 17.54 -0.84
C LEU A 108 13.80 16.26 -1.21
N ASN A 109 13.09 16.31 -2.34
CA ASN A 109 12.53 15.09 -2.91
C ASN A 109 13.63 14.34 -3.66
N MET A 110 14.13 13.24 -3.06
CA MET A 110 15.14 12.39 -3.68
C MET A 110 14.51 11.57 -4.82
N GLU A 111 15.31 11.20 -5.79
CA GLU A 111 14.96 10.26 -6.85
C GLU A 111 15.54 8.88 -6.55
N LEU A 112 14.77 7.81 -6.80
CA LEU A 112 15.29 6.45 -6.77
C LEU A 112 15.91 6.14 -8.13
N HIS A 113 17.23 5.96 -8.14
CA HIS A 113 18.01 5.73 -9.34
C HIS A 113 18.49 4.28 -9.42
N HIS A 114 18.39 3.68 -10.61
CA HIS A 114 18.93 2.36 -10.93
C HIS A 114 20.33 2.55 -11.55
N LYS A 115 21.38 2.13 -10.84
CA LYS A 115 22.76 2.34 -11.25
C LYS A 115 23.08 1.77 -12.63
N ASN A 116 22.49 0.61 -12.95
CA ASN A 116 22.66 -0.05 -14.26
C ASN A 116 21.72 0.48 -15.35
N GLY A 117 20.85 1.45 -15.05
CA GLY A 117 19.88 2.00 -15.99
C GLY A 117 18.67 1.10 -16.30
N ILE A 118 18.55 -0.06 -15.66
CA ILE A 118 17.47 -1.02 -15.87
C ILE A 118 16.37 -0.75 -14.84
N SER A 119 15.26 -0.16 -15.27
CA SER A 119 14.18 0.35 -14.41
C SER A 119 13.40 -0.73 -13.62
N TYR A 120 13.50 -1.99 -14.03
CA TYR A 120 12.86 -3.13 -13.37
C TYR A 120 13.82 -3.95 -12.49
N ASP A 121 15.12 -3.61 -12.45
CA ASP A 121 16.09 -4.26 -11.57
C ASP A 121 16.13 -3.56 -10.21
N HIS A 122 15.23 -4.00 -9.32
CA HIS A 122 15.06 -3.42 -8.00
C HIS A 122 15.96 -4.03 -6.91
N ARG A 123 17.01 -4.76 -7.27
CA ARG A 123 17.96 -5.27 -6.27
C ARG A 123 18.59 -4.13 -5.49
N LEU A 124 18.69 -4.28 -4.16
CA LEU A 124 19.08 -3.19 -3.26
C LEU A 124 20.44 -2.58 -3.62
N GLU A 125 21.42 -3.41 -4.03
CA GLU A 125 22.74 -2.97 -4.47
C GLU A 125 22.71 -2.10 -5.74
N ASN A 126 21.67 -2.25 -6.57
CA ASN A 126 21.45 -1.48 -7.80
C ASN A 126 20.71 -0.17 -7.55
N LEU A 127 20.12 0.01 -6.35
CA LEU A 127 19.31 1.17 -6.02
C LEU A 127 20.09 2.21 -5.22
N GLU A 128 20.03 3.47 -5.65
CA GLU A 128 20.56 4.62 -4.91
C GLU A 128 19.50 5.75 -4.82
N MET A 129 19.51 6.44 -3.67
CA MET A 129 18.73 7.66 -3.47
C MET A 129 19.59 8.84 -3.85
N ILE A 130 19.19 9.62 -4.84
CA ILE A 130 19.97 10.76 -5.32
C ILE A 130 19.13 12.04 -5.44
N CYS A 131 19.75 13.18 -5.18
CA CYS A 131 19.09 14.47 -5.37
C CYS A 131 18.95 14.79 -6.88
N PRO A 132 18.03 15.70 -7.26
CA PRO A 132 17.82 16.07 -8.67
C PRO A 132 19.10 16.53 -9.40
N ASN A 133 20.00 17.21 -8.70
CA ASN A 133 21.28 17.66 -9.29
C ASN A 133 22.22 16.49 -9.59
N CYS A 134 22.38 15.57 -8.66
CA CYS A 134 23.18 14.36 -8.88
C CYS A 134 22.53 13.46 -9.95
N TYR A 135 21.20 13.39 -9.99
CA TYR A 135 20.47 12.67 -11.03
C TYR A 135 20.74 13.24 -12.42
N ALA A 136 20.72 14.57 -12.56
CA ALA A 136 21.02 15.24 -13.83
C ALA A 136 22.42 14.96 -14.40
N GLN A 137 23.36 14.54 -13.53
CA GLN A 137 24.73 14.20 -13.89
C GLN A 137 24.95 12.72 -14.23
N THR A 138 23.91 11.88 -14.08
CA THR A 138 24.02 10.44 -14.40
C THR A 138 24.00 10.18 -15.91
N ASP A 139 24.62 9.10 -16.33
CA ASP A 139 24.61 8.65 -17.73
C ASP A 139 23.23 8.21 -18.21
N THR A 140 22.33 7.85 -17.28
CA THR A 140 20.97 7.40 -17.55
C THR A 140 19.95 8.53 -17.54
N TYR A 141 20.37 9.77 -17.24
CA TYR A 141 19.47 10.92 -17.13
C TYR A 141 18.69 11.16 -18.44
N ARG A 142 17.36 11.25 -18.33
CA ARG A 142 16.45 11.46 -19.48
C ARG A 142 16.71 10.52 -20.66
N SER A 143 16.95 9.24 -20.36
CA SER A 143 17.15 8.20 -21.38
C SER A 143 18.41 8.40 -22.27
N LYS A 144 19.43 9.08 -21.79
CA LYS A 144 20.73 9.23 -22.51
C LYS A 144 21.35 7.88 -22.90
N ASN A 145 21.04 6.80 -22.16
CA ASN A 145 21.49 5.44 -22.47
C ASN A 145 20.84 4.82 -23.70
N LYS A 146 19.66 5.32 -24.13
CA LYS A 146 18.97 4.78 -25.34
C LYS A 146 19.69 5.11 -26.64
N THR A 147 20.56 6.09 -26.64
CA THR A 147 21.32 6.51 -27.84
C THR A 147 22.60 5.71 -28.06
N LYS A 148 23.03 4.89 -27.08
CA LYS A 148 24.27 4.09 -27.18
C LYS A 148 24.10 2.73 -27.87
N GLU A 149 22.87 2.25 -28.05
CA GLU A 149 22.58 0.97 -28.72
C GLU A 149 22.30 1.12 -30.24
N SER A 150 22.40 2.32 -30.79
CA SER A 150 22.10 2.61 -32.21
C SER A 150 23.33 3.00 -33.03
N SER A 151 24.51 2.53 -32.62
CA SER A 151 25.77 2.79 -33.35
C SER A 151 26.54 1.49 -33.53
#